data_ecc93c08cbf4915854818ea03f687665
#
_entry.id   ecc93c08cbf4915854818ea03f687665
#
_cell.length_a   1.000
_cell.length_b   1.000
_cell.length_c   1.000
_cell.angle_alpha   90.00
_cell.angle_beta   90.00
_cell.angle_gamma   90.00
#
_symmetry.space_group_name_H-M   'P 1'
#
loop_
_entity.id
_entity.type
_entity.pdbx_description
1 polymer ?
#
loop_
_entity_poly.entity_id
_entity_poly.type
_entity_poly.pdbx_seq_one_letter_code
_entity_poly.pdbx_strand_id
1 'polypeptide(L)'
;MERDVQIVPEAGLHARPASQFVQTATEYDAVVEIGPAGAADDELVPAHSMLAVTGLGAKHGDVVRLVAEGDDTEAALDALEAVLSTPEAGE
;
A
#
# COMPACT_ATOMS: atom_id res chain seq x y z
N MET A 1 1.70 13.15 5.45
CA MET A 1 2.98 12.45 5.14
C MET A 1 2.78 11.54 3.94
N GLU A 2 3.71 11.51 3.04
CA GLU A 2 3.60 10.63 1.87
C GLU A 2 4.92 9.92 1.58
N ARG A 3 4.82 8.83 0.82
CA ARG A 3 5.97 8.00 0.50
C ARG A 3 5.70 7.24 -0.78
N ASP A 4 6.67 7.19 -1.68
CA ASP A 4 6.61 6.36 -2.87
C ASP A 4 7.32 5.04 -2.58
N VAL A 5 6.69 3.92 -2.95
CA VAL A 5 7.20 2.58 -2.65
C VAL A 5 7.07 1.70 -3.88
N GLN A 6 8.13 0.94 -4.17
CA GLN A 6 8.11 -0.02 -5.27
C GLN A 6 7.50 -1.35 -4.82
N ILE A 7 6.67 -1.93 -5.67
CA ILE A 7 6.01 -3.22 -5.42
C ILE A 7 7.02 -4.34 -5.71
N VAL A 8 7.44 -5.05 -4.67
CA VAL A 8 8.43 -6.13 -4.79
C VAL A 8 7.80 -7.52 -4.96
N PRO A 9 6.67 -7.88 -4.30
CA PRO A 9 6.08 -9.20 -4.49
C PRO A 9 5.79 -9.49 -5.96
N GLU A 10 6.14 -10.69 -6.41
CA GLU A 10 6.02 -11.06 -7.83
C GLU A 10 4.58 -11.03 -8.34
N ALA A 11 3.63 -11.36 -7.48
CA ALA A 11 2.21 -11.31 -7.86
C ALA A 11 1.68 -9.87 -7.94
N GLY A 12 2.49 -8.89 -7.54
CA GLY A 12 2.01 -7.53 -7.42
C GLY A 12 1.13 -7.36 -6.20
N LEU A 13 0.30 -6.34 -6.19
CA LEU A 13 -0.56 -6.03 -5.05
C LEU A 13 -1.88 -6.79 -5.20
N HIS A 14 -1.80 -8.10 -5.16
CA HIS A 14 -2.91 -9.04 -5.27
C HIS A 14 -2.78 -10.14 -4.23
N ALA A 15 -3.84 -10.90 -4.01
CA ALA A 15 -3.85 -12.08 -3.17
C ALA A 15 -3.25 -11.81 -1.79
N ARG A 16 -2.23 -12.58 -1.38
CA ARG A 16 -1.66 -12.45 -0.04
C ARG A 16 -1.02 -11.08 0.22
N PRO A 17 -0.21 -10.51 -0.67
CA PRO A 17 0.34 -9.17 -0.43
C PRO A 17 -0.75 -8.11 -0.24
N ALA A 18 -1.81 -8.16 -1.03
CA ALA A 18 -2.91 -7.21 -0.88
C ALA A 18 -3.62 -7.40 0.45
N SER A 19 -3.86 -8.64 0.85
CA SER A 19 -4.50 -8.94 2.13
C SER A 19 -3.64 -8.43 3.30
N GLN A 20 -2.33 -8.69 3.26
CA GLN A 20 -1.42 -8.21 4.29
C GLN A 20 -1.38 -6.69 4.34
N PHE A 21 -1.39 -6.04 3.18
CA PHE A 21 -1.38 -4.59 3.09
C PHE A 21 -2.63 -4.00 3.75
N VAL A 22 -3.79 -4.51 3.39
CA VAL A 22 -5.06 -4.04 3.94
C VAL A 22 -5.13 -4.27 5.45
N GLN A 23 -4.75 -5.46 5.92
CA GLN A 23 -4.76 -5.75 7.34
C GLN A 23 -3.82 -4.83 8.11
N THR A 24 -2.63 -4.59 7.57
CA THR A 24 -1.66 -3.69 8.20
C THR A 24 -2.22 -2.27 8.27
N ALA A 25 -2.87 -1.80 7.21
CA ALA A 25 -3.46 -0.46 7.20
C ALA A 25 -4.51 -0.29 8.30
N THR A 26 -5.25 -1.36 8.63
CA THR A 26 -6.29 -1.28 9.66
C THR A 26 -5.72 -1.28 11.08
N GLU A 27 -4.45 -1.61 11.27
CA GLU A 27 -3.82 -1.66 12.59
C GLU A 27 -3.40 -0.29 13.10
N TYR A 28 -3.45 0.73 12.28
CA TYR A 28 -3.01 2.08 12.62
C TYR A 28 -4.19 3.04 12.61
N ASP A 29 -4.07 4.10 13.42
CA ASP A 29 -5.12 5.13 13.47
C ASP A 29 -5.02 6.08 12.28
N ALA A 30 -3.86 6.19 11.65
CA ALA A 30 -3.69 7.05 10.48
C ALA A 30 -4.64 6.63 9.37
N VAL A 31 -5.14 7.62 8.65
CA VAL A 31 -5.91 7.38 7.43
C VAL A 31 -4.91 7.31 6.29
N VAL A 32 -4.85 6.17 5.61
CA VAL A 32 -3.88 5.94 4.54
C VAL A 32 -4.61 5.74 3.22
N GLU A 33 -4.10 6.40 2.19
CA GLU A 33 -4.59 6.22 0.82
C GLU A 33 -3.43 5.79 -0.06
N ILE A 34 -3.75 5.11 -1.15
CA ILE A 34 -2.76 4.56 -2.08
C ILE A 34 -3.20 4.82 -3.53
N GLY A 35 -2.24 5.07 -4.40
CA GLY A 35 -2.48 5.21 -5.82
C GLY A 35 -1.20 5.01 -6.61
N PRO A 36 -1.27 5.11 -7.93
CA PRO A 36 -0.06 5.05 -8.76
C PRO A 36 0.87 6.22 -8.43
N ALA A 37 2.17 6.03 -8.63
CA ALA A 37 3.11 7.13 -8.45
C ALA A 37 2.71 8.29 -9.38
N GLY A 38 2.75 9.50 -8.84
CA GLY A 38 2.35 10.68 -9.60
C GLY A 38 0.85 10.94 -9.65
N ALA A 39 0.05 10.07 -9.03
CA ALA A 39 -1.41 10.25 -9.00
C ALA A 39 -1.79 11.52 -8.23
N ALA A 40 -2.84 12.19 -8.71
CA ALA A 40 -3.42 13.31 -7.98
C ALA A 40 -4.16 12.80 -6.74
N ASP A 41 -4.37 13.68 -5.76
CA ASP A 41 -5.01 13.28 -4.50
C ASP A 41 -6.38 12.63 -4.71
N ASP A 42 -7.13 13.08 -5.70
CA ASP A 42 -8.47 12.53 -5.98
C ASP A 42 -8.43 11.18 -6.69
N GLU A 43 -7.26 10.73 -7.08
CA GLU A 43 -7.07 9.41 -7.70
C GLU A 43 -6.66 8.35 -6.69
N LEU A 44 -6.40 8.74 -5.44
CA LEU A 44 -6.01 7.83 -4.39
C LEU A 44 -7.23 7.08 -3.87
N VAL A 45 -7.01 5.84 -3.42
CA VAL A 45 -8.07 5.01 -2.86
C VAL A 45 -7.72 4.57 -1.45
N PRO A 46 -8.71 4.20 -0.62
CA PRO A 46 -8.45 3.80 0.76
C PRO A 46 -7.58 2.54 0.85
N ALA A 47 -6.52 2.61 1.65
CA ALA A 47 -5.61 1.48 1.84
C ALA A 47 -6.25 0.35 2.63
N HIS A 48 -7.34 0.61 3.35
CA HIS A 48 -8.02 -0.40 4.14
C HIS A 48 -9.13 -1.15 3.37
N SER A 49 -9.31 -0.84 2.09
CA SER A 49 -10.33 -1.49 1.27
C SER A 49 -9.67 -2.49 0.33
N MET A 50 -9.93 -3.78 0.56
CA MET A 50 -9.36 -4.84 -0.28
C MET A 50 -9.78 -4.68 -1.74
N LEU A 51 -11.03 -4.34 -1.99
CA LEU A 51 -11.53 -4.15 -3.34
C LEU A 51 -10.84 -2.99 -4.03
N ALA A 52 -10.67 -1.87 -3.33
CA ALA A 52 -10.03 -0.70 -3.90
C ALA A 52 -8.54 -0.95 -4.17
N VAL A 53 -7.86 -1.60 -3.24
CA VAL A 53 -6.43 -1.90 -3.36
C VAL A 53 -6.16 -2.84 -4.53
N THR A 54 -6.92 -3.93 -4.64
CA THR A 54 -6.76 -4.88 -5.75
C THR A 54 -7.18 -4.25 -7.07
N GLY A 55 -8.14 -3.34 -7.04
CA GLY A 55 -8.61 -2.63 -8.22
C GLY A 55 -7.58 -1.70 -8.84
N LEU A 56 -6.52 -1.34 -8.10
CA LEU A 56 -5.45 -0.51 -8.65
C LEU A 56 -4.68 -1.21 -9.76
N GLY A 57 -4.62 -2.54 -9.75
CA GLY A 57 -3.86 -3.29 -10.72
C GLY A 57 -2.35 -3.10 -10.61
N ALA A 58 -1.86 -2.72 -9.43
CA ALA A 58 -0.42 -2.50 -9.23
C ALA A 58 0.33 -3.82 -9.35
N LYS A 59 1.40 -3.82 -10.12
CA LYS A 59 2.16 -5.02 -10.46
C LYS A 59 3.57 -4.95 -9.91
N HIS A 60 4.23 -6.09 -9.92
CA HIS A 60 5.64 -6.18 -9.57
C HIS A 60 6.43 -5.12 -10.35
N GLY A 61 7.23 -4.34 -9.63
CA GLY A 61 8.05 -3.30 -10.22
C GLY A 61 7.40 -1.94 -10.31
N ASP A 62 6.07 -1.86 -10.19
CA ASP A 62 5.38 -0.58 -10.20
C ASP A 62 5.70 0.19 -8.92
N VAL A 63 5.66 1.51 -9.01
CA VAL A 63 5.81 2.38 -7.85
C VAL A 63 4.44 2.95 -7.50
N VAL A 64 4.09 2.88 -6.22
CA VAL A 64 2.83 3.43 -5.72
C VAL A 64 3.10 4.59 -4.77
N ARG A 65 2.13 5.51 -4.68
CA ARG A 65 2.18 6.64 -3.77
C ARG A 65 1.29 6.34 -2.59
N LEU A 66 1.86 6.41 -1.38
CA LEU A 66 1.13 6.26 -0.12
C LEU A 66 1.02 7.62 0.54
N VAL A 67 -0.17 7.98 1.00
CA VAL A 67 -0.41 9.23 1.73
C VAL A 67 -1.09 8.88 3.04
N ALA A 68 -0.50 9.31 4.15
CA ALA A 68 -1.03 9.06 5.49
C ALA A 68 -1.25 10.37 6.22
N GLU A 69 -2.38 10.48 6.90
CA GLU A 69 -2.74 11.65 7.69
C GLU A 69 -3.28 11.21 9.06
N GLY A 70 -3.08 12.06 10.06
CA GLY A 70 -3.54 11.80 11.40
C GLY A 70 -2.41 11.39 12.32
N ASP A 71 -2.70 10.51 13.27
CA ASP A 71 -1.70 10.00 14.22
C ASP A 71 -0.92 8.84 13.60
N ASP A 72 0.23 8.51 14.20
CA ASP A 72 1.08 7.36 13.85
C ASP A 72 1.36 7.20 12.33
N THR A 73 1.39 8.31 11.59
CA THR A 73 1.58 8.27 10.14
C THR A 73 2.89 7.62 9.73
N GLU A 74 4.00 7.94 10.42
CA GLU A 74 5.30 7.36 10.07
C GLU A 74 5.33 5.87 10.31
N ALA A 75 4.80 5.43 11.47
CA ALA A 75 4.75 4.01 11.79
C ALA A 75 3.89 3.25 10.79
N ALA A 76 2.76 3.82 10.39
CA ALA A 76 1.88 3.21 9.40
C ALA A 76 2.58 3.06 8.06
N LEU A 77 3.24 4.12 7.58
CA LEU A 77 3.94 4.07 6.31
C LEU A 77 5.12 3.10 6.34
N ASP A 78 5.85 3.04 7.45
CA ASP A 78 6.95 2.08 7.60
C ASP A 78 6.45 0.64 7.52
N ALA A 79 5.34 0.34 8.18
CA ALA A 79 4.77 -1.00 8.18
C ALA A 79 4.24 -1.38 6.78
N LEU A 80 3.57 -0.44 6.11
CA LEU A 80 3.03 -0.70 4.77
C LEU A 80 4.15 -0.83 3.75
N GLU A 81 5.18 -0.03 3.87
CA GLU A 81 6.35 -0.17 2.99
C GLU A 81 7.01 -1.54 3.19
N ALA A 82 7.10 -2.02 4.42
CA ALA A 82 7.66 -3.34 4.69
C ALA A 82 6.88 -4.43 3.97
N VAL A 83 5.55 -4.35 3.96
CA VAL A 83 4.71 -5.31 3.24
C VAL A 83 5.01 -5.28 1.74
N LEU A 84 5.08 -4.08 1.17
CA LEU A 84 5.27 -3.92 -0.28
C LEU A 84 6.70 -4.22 -0.72
N SER A 85 7.66 -4.13 0.18
CA SER A 85 9.09 -4.31 -0.14
C SER A 85 9.58 -5.73 0.12
N THR A 86 8.72 -6.61 0.65
CA THR A 86 9.10 -7.98 1.00
C THR A 86 8.65 -8.92 -0.11
N PRO A 87 9.57 -9.71 -0.69
CA PRO A 87 9.17 -10.75 -1.65
C PRO A 87 8.23 -11.74 -0.98
N GLU A 88 7.36 -12.39 -1.76
CA GLU A 88 6.47 -13.40 -1.20
C GLU A 88 7.28 -14.56 -0.65
N ALA A 89 7.02 -14.92 0.62
CA ALA A 89 7.72 -16.02 1.26
C ALA A 89 7.35 -17.35 0.60
N GLY A 90 8.33 -18.21 0.41
CA GLY A 90 8.12 -19.51 -0.16
C GLY A 90 8.08 -19.56 -1.68
N GLU A 91 8.27 -18.42 -2.30
CA GLU A 91 8.32 -18.32 -3.76
C GLU A 91 9.64 -18.80 -4.33
#